data_e7574432552ec1696bc6e1a4bc997798
#
_entry.id   e7574432552ec1696bc6e1a4bc997798
#
_cell.length_a   1.000
_cell.length_b   1.000
_cell.length_c   1.000
_cell.angle_alpha   90.00
_cell.angle_beta   90.00
_cell.angle_gamma   90.00
#
_symmetry.space_group_name_H-M   'P 1'
#
loop_
_entity.id
_entity.type
_entity.pdbx_description
1 polymer ?
#
loop_
_entity_poly.entity_id
_entity_poly.type
_entity_poly.pdbx_seq_one_letter_code
_entity_poly.pdbx_strand_id
1 'polypeptide(L)'
;VLRLSSLGVFKLIVHRDFPLDKAKRVVVKLTGSERAYISFLVDYEFPQFPETGRVVAIDVGVEKLLVTSDGEFLPNLRPYEKALKKVRRLHKELSRKKFLSKNWFKAKIKLARAYEHLADLRRDLYMKLGRYFAEHYDVLVMEDISVKQLVGKSGRRMRLHDVAFHELRGIVEYQLGKYGKKVVLVDPRNSSKACAKCGYVKDLALSDRVFECPKCGWTADRDYNSALNHLKHAGWESPVVPVELRPLP
;
A
#
# COMPACT_ATOMS: atom_id res chain seq x y z
N VAL A 1 2.44 32.15 -8.85
CA VAL A 1 3.08 32.84 -7.73
C VAL A 1 2.13 32.85 -6.56
N LEU A 2 2.61 32.52 -5.36
CA LEU A 2 1.87 32.61 -4.11
C LEU A 2 2.46 33.70 -3.24
N ARG A 3 1.61 34.64 -2.80
CA ARG A 3 1.97 35.66 -1.82
C ARG A 3 1.40 35.25 -0.45
N LEU A 4 2.26 35.11 0.53
CA LEU A 4 1.87 34.88 1.93
C LEU A 4 2.23 36.16 2.71
N SER A 5 1.25 36.81 3.34
CA SER A 5 1.36 38.15 3.93
C SER A 5 2.54 38.30 4.89
N SER A 6 2.87 37.26 5.66
CA SER A 6 3.96 37.28 6.66
C SER A 6 5.27 36.63 6.18
N LEU A 7 5.26 35.91 5.05
CA LEU A 7 6.39 35.08 4.61
C LEU A 7 6.97 35.51 3.25
N GLY A 8 6.28 36.37 2.51
CA GLY A 8 6.75 36.88 1.21
C GLY A 8 6.10 36.21 0.00
N VAL A 9 6.82 36.26 -1.12
CA VAL A 9 6.33 35.80 -2.43
C VAL A 9 7.11 34.57 -2.87
N PHE A 10 6.38 33.52 -3.26
CA PHE A 10 6.95 32.21 -3.62
C PHE A 10 6.55 31.84 -5.04
N LYS A 11 7.48 31.27 -5.79
CA LYS A 11 7.21 30.64 -7.08
C LYS A 11 6.63 29.24 -6.83
N LEU A 12 5.42 28.98 -7.31
CA LEU A 12 4.81 27.67 -7.24
C LEU A 12 5.19 26.83 -8.47
N ILE A 13 5.49 25.55 -8.21
CA ILE A 13 5.51 24.52 -9.24
C ILE A 13 4.16 23.82 -9.15
N VAL A 14 3.30 24.10 -10.12
CA VAL A 14 1.95 23.49 -10.19
C VAL A 14 2.05 22.21 -11.00
N HIS A 15 1.66 21.08 -10.40
CA HIS A 15 1.78 19.76 -11.02
C HIS A 15 0.50 19.31 -11.72
N ARG A 16 -0.63 20.00 -11.47
CA ARG A 16 -1.94 19.71 -12.06
C ARG A 16 -2.85 20.94 -11.92
N ASP A 17 -3.80 21.06 -12.81
CA ASP A 17 -4.83 22.07 -12.70
C ASP A 17 -5.83 21.70 -11.60
N PHE A 18 -6.31 22.71 -10.89
CA PHE A 18 -7.33 22.59 -9.86
C PHE A 18 -8.05 23.94 -9.71
N PRO A 19 -9.32 23.94 -9.25
CA PRO A 19 -10.11 25.16 -9.12
C PRO A 19 -9.61 25.99 -7.93
N LEU A 20 -8.68 26.90 -8.17
CA LEU A 20 -8.11 27.79 -7.14
C LEU A 20 -9.16 28.68 -6.46
N ASP A 21 -10.18 29.08 -7.21
CA ASP A 21 -11.33 29.85 -6.73
C ASP A 21 -12.16 29.10 -5.67
N LYS A 22 -12.12 27.78 -5.68
CA LYS A 22 -12.80 26.90 -4.70
C LYS A 22 -11.90 26.48 -3.52
N ALA A 23 -10.71 27.08 -3.38
CA ALA A 23 -9.79 26.75 -2.30
C ALA A 23 -10.29 27.26 -0.95
N LYS A 24 -10.62 26.32 -0.04
CA LYS A 24 -11.09 26.62 1.32
C LYS A 24 -9.97 26.73 2.35
N ARG A 25 -8.88 26.04 2.13
CA ARG A 25 -7.75 26.03 3.04
C ARG A 25 -6.44 25.82 2.27
N VAL A 26 -5.41 26.48 2.74
CA VAL A 26 -4.04 26.31 2.25
C VAL A 26 -3.18 25.84 3.42
N VAL A 27 -2.43 24.77 3.20
CA VAL A 27 -1.48 24.24 4.18
C VAL A 27 -0.09 24.29 3.58
N VAL A 28 0.83 24.96 4.26
CA VAL A 28 2.26 24.98 3.90
C VAL A 28 3.00 24.00 4.79
N LYS A 29 3.66 23.03 4.18
CA LYS A 29 4.46 22.02 4.88
C LYS A 29 5.93 22.17 4.50
N LEU A 30 6.78 22.40 5.51
CA LEU A 30 8.23 22.32 5.37
C LEU A 30 8.70 20.93 5.78
N THR A 31 9.57 20.34 4.98
CA THR A 31 10.13 19.01 5.27
C THR A 31 11.56 19.12 5.78
N GLY A 32 12.04 18.02 6.40
CA GLY A 32 13.43 17.95 6.85
C GLY A 32 14.47 17.95 5.72
N SER A 33 14.03 17.85 4.46
CA SER A 33 14.86 17.96 3.26
C SER A 33 14.96 19.38 2.71
N GLU A 34 14.40 20.37 3.43
CA GLU A 34 14.28 21.77 3.04
C GLU A 34 13.39 21.98 1.80
N ARG A 35 12.42 21.10 1.57
CA ARG A 35 11.38 21.29 0.55
C ARG A 35 10.14 21.89 1.20
N ALA A 36 9.51 22.81 0.48
CA ALA A 36 8.20 23.35 0.83
C ALA A 36 7.14 22.75 -0.09
N TYR A 37 6.08 22.24 0.50
CA TYR A 37 4.90 21.78 -0.22
C TYR A 37 3.70 22.62 0.19
N ILE A 38 2.85 22.93 -0.78
CA ILE A 38 1.61 23.66 -0.56
C ILE A 38 0.46 22.75 -0.96
N SER A 39 -0.45 22.51 -0.02
CA SER A 39 -1.66 21.74 -0.25
C SER A 39 -2.86 22.69 -0.21
N PHE A 40 -3.69 22.63 -1.24
CA PHE A 40 -4.95 23.33 -1.30
C PHE A 40 -6.09 22.35 -1.03
N LEU A 41 -6.93 22.66 -0.07
CA LEU A 41 -8.18 21.95 0.15
C LEU A 41 -9.24 22.61 -0.72
N VAL A 42 -9.75 21.89 -1.70
CA VAL A 42 -10.77 22.36 -2.64
C VAL A 42 -11.97 21.42 -2.62
N ASP A 43 -13.16 21.94 -2.86
CA ASP A 43 -14.31 21.11 -3.18
C ASP A 43 -14.17 20.68 -4.63
N TYR A 44 -14.06 19.39 -4.84
CA TYR A 44 -13.92 18.81 -6.16
C TYR A 44 -14.69 17.50 -6.24
N GLU A 45 -15.60 17.43 -7.18
CA GLU A 45 -16.31 16.19 -7.50
C GLU A 45 -15.45 15.39 -8.48
N PHE A 46 -15.05 14.21 -8.06
CA PHE A 46 -14.32 13.30 -8.93
C PHE A 46 -15.29 12.59 -9.87
N PRO A 47 -14.92 12.45 -11.16
CA PRO A 47 -15.72 11.63 -12.07
C PRO A 47 -15.78 10.20 -11.53
N GLN A 48 -17.00 9.66 -11.44
CA GLN A 48 -17.22 8.30 -10.98
C GLN A 48 -16.84 7.32 -12.09
N PHE A 49 -16.24 6.20 -11.73
CA PHE A 49 -16.07 5.09 -12.68
C PHE A 49 -17.39 4.32 -12.84
N PRO A 50 -17.66 3.78 -14.05
CA PRO A 50 -18.83 2.93 -14.26
C PRO A 50 -18.90 1.76 -13.28
N GLU A 51 -20.10 1.30 -12.99
CA GLU A 51 -20.29 0.06 -12.26
C GLU A 51 -19.84 -1.13 -13.13
N THR A 52 -19.06 -2.00 -12.55
CA THR A 52 -18.49 -3.19 -13.21
C THR A 52 -19.24 -4.47 -12.85
N GLY A 53 -20.01 -4.45 -11.76
CA GLY A 53 -20.61 -5.63 -11.14
C GLY A 53 -19.58 -6.57 -10.50
N ARG A 54 -18.30 -6.21 -10.46
CA ARG A 54 -17.21 -7.09 -10.05
C ARG A 54 -16.77 -6.81 -8.62
N VAL A 55 -16.50 -7.92 -7.91
CA VAL A 55 -15.92 -7.92 -6.56
C VAL A 55 -14.62 -8.69 -6.61
N VAL A 56 -13.59 -8.20 -5.94
CA VAL A 56 -12.31 -8.89 -5.82
C VAL A 56 -11.84 -8.86 -4.37
N ALA A 57 -11.24 -9.94 -3.91
CA ALA A 57 -10.53 -9.97 -2.64
C ALA A 57 -9.02 -9.99 -2.87
N ILE A 58 -8.28 -9.40 -1.94
CA ILE A 58 -6.82 -9.44 -1.95
C ILE A 58 -6.27 -10.01 -0.66
N ASP A 59 -5.24 -10.83 -0.79
CA ASP A 59 -4.35 -11.21 0.31
C ASP A 59 -3.07 -10.40 0.21
N VAL A 60 -2.65 -9.72 1.30
CA VAL A 60 -1.49 -8.84 1.31
C VAL A 60 -0.31 -9.52 1.99
N GLY A 61 0.78 -9.67 1.27
CA GLY A 61 1.92 -10.46 1.71
C GLY A 61 3.26 -9.72 1.77
N VAL A 62 4.28 -10.46 2.20
CA VAL A 62 5.65 -9.97 2.31
C VAL A 62 6.49 -10.28 1.07
N GLU A 63 6.22 -11.38 0.39
CA GLU A 63 6.95 -11.79 -0.82
C GLU A 63 6.27 -11.29 -2.09
N LYS A 64 5.01 -11.57 -2.25
CA LYS A 64 4.10 -10.86 -3.14
C LYS A 64 3.47 -9.72 -2.34
N LEU A 65 3.41 -8.52 -2.89
CA LEU A 65 2.74 -7.40 -2.22
C LEU A 65 1.26 -7.72 -2.01
N LEU A 66 0.64 -8.30 -3.02
CA LEU A 66 -0.72 -8.83 -2.94
C LEU A 66 -0.95 -9.94 -3.98
N VAL A 67 -1.96 -10.77 -3.69
CA VAL A 67 -2.55 -11.73 -4.63
C VAL A 67 -4.06 -11.51 -4.61
N THR A 68 -4.69 -11.52 -5.80
CA THR A 68 -6.13 -11.32 -5.95
C THR A 68 -6.88 -12.64 -6.04
N SER A 69 -8.17 -12.63 -5.71
CA SER A 69 -9.07 -13.77 -5.92
C SER A 69 -9.29 -14.10 -7.41
N ASP A 70 -8.92 -13.21 -8.32
CA ASP A 70 -8.96 -13.41 -9.78
C ASP A 70 -7.66 -14.08 -10.31
N GLY A 71 -6.72 -14.42 -9.42
CA GLY A 71 -5.46 -15.08 -9.79
C GLY A 71 -4.39 -14.13 -10.31
N GLU A 72 -4.46 -12.86 -9.98
CA GLU A 72 -3.42 -11.88 -10.31
C GLU A 72 -2.52 -11.61 -9.10
N PHE A 73 -1.27 -11.23 -9.33
CA PHE A 73 -0.37 -10.87 -8.25
C PHE A 73 0.48 -9.65 -8.57
N LEU A 74 0.85 -8.91 -7.55
CA LEU A 74 1.85 -7.85 -7.62
C LEU A 74 3.07 -8.26 -6.79
N PRO A 75 4.28 -8.34 -7.38
CA PRO A 75 5.47 -8.65 -6.62
C PRO A 75 5.78 -7.51 -5.63
N ASN A 76 6.30 -7.87 -4.48
CA ASN A 76 6.77 -6.85 -3.54
C ASN A 76 8.08 -6.23 -4.06
N LEU A 77 8.03 -4.96 -4.44
CA LEU A 77 9.19 -4.23 -4.95
C LEU A 77 10.27 -3.98 -3.88
N ARG A 78 9.94 -4.22 -2.60
CA ARG A 78 10.84 -4.08 -1.44
C ARG A 78 11.62 -2.75 -1.47
N PRO A 79 10.94 -1.60 -1.62
CA PRO A 79 11.61 -0.32 -1.75
C PRO A 79 12.44 0.00 -0.51
N TYR A 80 11.98 -0.43 0.67
CA TYR A 80 12.71 -0.26 1.93
C TYR A 80 14.04 -1.01 1.92
N GLU A 81 14.07 -2.28 1.54
CA GLU A 81 15.30 -3.08 1.47
C GLU A 81 16.28 -2.51 0.44
N LYS A 82 15.78 -2.11 -0.73
CA LYS A 82 16.60 -1.54 -1.81
C LYS A 82 17.24 -0.21 -1.40
N ALA A 83 16.49 0.66 -0.74
CA ALA A 83 16.97 1.97 -0.31
C ALA A 83 17.75 1.92 1.02
N LEU A 84 17.57 0.88 1.82
CA LEU A 84 18.18 0.78 3.16
C LEU A 84 19.71 0.85 3.12
N LYS A 85 20.36 0.24 2.12
CA LYS A 85 21.81 0.34 1.93
C LYS A 85 22.25 1.79 1.74
N LYS A 86 21.52 2.57 0.94
CA LYS A 86 21.77 4.01 0.75
C LYS A 86 21.56 4.79 2.03
N VAL A 87 20.45 4.55 2.73
CA VAL A 87 20.12 5.19 4.00
C VAL A 87 21.19 4.90 5.05
N ARG A 88 21.60 3.62 5.22
CA ARG A 88 22.68 3.24 6.15
C ARG A 88 24.00 3.93 5.83
N ARG A 89 24.37 4.04 4.56
CA ARG A 89 25.56 4.77 4.13
C ARG A 89 25.46 6.25 4.51
N LEU A 90 24.32 6.89 4.26
CA LEU A 90 24.09 8.29 4.58
C LEU A 90 24.06 8.55 6.11
N HIS A 91 23.56 7.61 6.90
CA HIS A 91 23.69 7.67 8.35
C HIS A 91 25.14 7.65 8.81
N LYS A 92 25.98 6.73 8.27
CA LYS A 92 27.41 6.70 8.56
C LYS A 92 28.12 7.98 8.12
N GLU A 93 27.71 8.56 6.99
CA GLU A 93 28.25 9.84 6.52
C GLU A 93 27.91 10.96 7.51
N LEU A 94 26.65 11.04 7.95
CA LEU A 94 26.19 12.03 8.92
C LEU A 94 26.90 11.91 10.28
N SER A 95 27.04 10.68 10.82
CA SER A 95 27.69 10.45 12.13
C SER A 95 29.15 10.87 12.18
N ARG A 96 29.85 10.90 11.04
CA ARG A 96 31.25 11.33 10.92
C ARG A 96 31.42 12.85 10.82
N LYS A 97 30.32 13.61 10.73
CA LYS A 97 30.40 15.06 10.63
C LYS A 97 30.36 15.71 12.00
N LYS A 98 31.11 16.79 12.19
CA LYS A 98 31.02 17.61 13.40
C LYS A 98 29.59 18.12 13.55
N PHE A 99 28.95 17.83 14.68
CA PHE A 99 27.58 18.23 14.97
C PHE A 99 27.37 19.72 14.75
N LEU A 100 26.26 20.10 14.13
CA LEU A 100 25.88 21.47 13.76
C LEU A 100 26.82 22.20 12.79
N SER A 101 27.83 21.52 12.22
CA SER A 101 28.63 22.13 11.15
C SER A 101 27.85 22.25 9.83
N LYS A 102 28.25 23.14 8.94
CA LYS A 102 27.66 23.24 7.59
C LYS A 102 27.62 21.89 6.85
N ASN A 103 28.67 21.08 7.02
CA ASN A 103 28.74 19.76 6.41
C ASN A 103 27.79 18.75 7.06
N TRP A 104 27.53 18.87 8.36
CA TRP A 104 26.54 18.06 9.07
C TRP A 104 25.11 18.37 8.55
N PHE A 105 24.75 19.66 8.39
CA PHE A 105 23.46 20.04 7.83
C PHE A 105 23.28 19.54 6.41
N LYS A 106 24.31 19.64 5.54
CA LYS A 106 24.27 19.07 4.18
C LYS A 106 24.03 17.56 4.18
N ALA A 107 24.71 16.82 5.06
CA ALA A 107 24.53 15.37 5.17
C ALA A 107 23.13 15.00 5.72
N LYS A 108 22.61 15.77 6.70
CA LYS A 108 21.24 15.60 7.25
C LYS A 108 20.18 15.78 6.15
N ILE A 109 20.31 16.81 5.33
CA ILE A 109 19.39 17.07 4.20
C ILE A 109 19.44 15.92 3.18
N LYS A 110 20.63 15.42 2.83
CA LYS A 110 20.78 14.26 1.92
C LYS A 110 20.07 13.03 2.46
N LEU A 111 20.20 12.77 3.76
CA LEU A 111 19.51 11.65 4.42
C LEU A 111 18.00 11.83 4.41
N ALA A 112 17.50 13.02 4.74
CA ALA A 112 16.07 13.34 4.69
C ALA A 112 15.48 13.13 3.30
N ARG A 113 16.18 13.60 2.25
CA ARG A 113 15.78 13.37 0.84
C ARG A 113 15.72 11.90 0.46
N ALA A 114 16.62 11.06 0.99
CA ALA A 114 16.59 9.62 0.71
C ALA A 114 15.36 8.94 1.35
N TYR A 115 14.96 9.36 2.56
CA TYR A 115 13.74 8.89 3.20
C TYR A 115 12.48 9.37 2.49
N GLU A 116 12.42 10.64 2.09
CA GLU A 116 11.29 11.18 1.33
C GLU A 116 11.09 10.41 0.01
N HIS A 117 12.17 10.25 -0.76
CA HIS A 117 12.10 9.51 -2.02
C HIS A 117 11.55 8.09 -1.85
N LEU A 118 11.96 7.40 -0.78
CA LEU A 118 11.43 6.06 -0.48
C LEU A 118 9.92 6.08 -0.18
N ALA A 119 9.49 7.06 0.63
CA ALA A 119 8.07 7.21 0.96
C ALA A 119 7.23 7.60 -0.27
N ASP A 120 7.78 8.46 -1.14
CA ASP A 120 7.11 8.90 -2.37
C ASP A 120 6.92 7.75 -3.37
N LEU A 121 7.95 6.92 -3.58
CA LEU A 121 7.87 5.73 -4.45
C LEU A 121 6.78 4.75 -3.99
N ARG A 122 6.73 4.50 -2.68
CA ARG A 122 5.74 3.60 -2.11
C ARG A 122 4.32 4.16 -2.25
N ARG A 123 4.15 5.45 -1.94
CA ARG A 123 2.87 6.13 -2.06
C ARG A 123 2.38 6.17 -3.52
N ASP A 124 3.24 6.43 -4.47
CA ASP A 124 2.92 6.42 -5.91
C ASP A 124 2.39 5.04 -6.34
N LEU A 125 3.08 3.96 -5.93
CA LEU A 125 2.64 2.59 -6.19
C LEU A 125 1.24 2.33 -5.62
N TYR A 126 1.01 2.69 -4.35
CA TYR A 126 -0.28 2.44 -3.69
C TYR A 126 -1.43 3.28 -4.29
N MET A 127 -1.14 4.51 -4.71
CA MET A 127 -2.11 5.36 -5.41
C MET A 127 -2.51 4.77 -6.77
N LYS A 128 -1.54 4.26 -7.53
CA LYS A 128 -1.79 3.58 -8.82
C LYS A 128 -2.60 2.31 -8.62
N LEU A 129 -2.23 1.52 -7.62
CA LEU A 129 -2.93 0.28 -7.27
C LEU A 129 -4.38 0.53 -6.85
N GLY A 130 -4.61 1.51 -5.96
CA GLY A 130 -5.96 1.88 -5.55
C GLY A 130 -6.82 2.41 -6.70
N ARG A 131 -6.22 3.15 -7.65
CA ARG A 131 -6.90 3.58 -8.87
C ARG A 131 -7.24 2.38 -9.76
N TYR A 132 -6.32 1.45 -9.96
CA TYR A 132 -6.53 0.24 -10.74
C TYR A 132 -7.74 -0.56 -10.21
N PHE A 133 -7.80 -0.78 -8.89
CA PHE A 133 -8.94 -1.48 -8.30
C PHE A 133 -10.26 -0.71 -8.46
N ALA A 134 -10.25 0.62 -8.28
CA ALA A 134 -11.45 1.44 -8.47
C ALA A 134 -11.96 1.43 -9.91
N GLU A 135 -11.08 1.28 -10.91
CA GLU A 135 -11.42 1.23 -12.32
C GLU A 135 -12.00 -0.13 -12.75
N HIS A 136 -11.57 -1.22 -12.11
CA HIS A 136 -11.90 -2.58 -12.54
C HIS A 136 -12.93 -3.30 -11.64
N TYR A 137 -13.18 -2.79 -10.42
CA TYR A 137 -14.03 -3.45 -9.42
C TYR A 137 -14.89 -2.44 -8.65
N ASP A 138 -16.08 -2.87 -8.25
CA ASP A 138 -16.98 -2.06 -7.43
C ASP A 138 -16.70 -2.25 -5.94
N VAL A 139 -16.22 -3.44 -5.56
CA VAL A 139 -15.89 -3.78 -4.18
C VAL A 139 -14.53 -4.46 -4.14
N LEU A 140 -13.69 -3.98 -3.23
CA LEU A 140 -12.43 -4.62 -2.85
C LEU A 140 -12.55 -5.18 -1.44
N VAL A 141 -12.29 -6.46 -1.28
CA VAL A 141 -12.24 -7.12 0.03
C VAL A 141 -10.80 -7.25 0.48
N MET A 142 -10.51 -6.85 1.72
CA MET A 142 -9.19 -6.94 2.34
C MET A 142 -9.31 -7.49 3.76
N GLU A 143 -8.24 -8.11 4.25
CA GLU A 143 -8.16 -8.50 5.65
C GLU A 143 -7.90 -7.29 6.58
N ASP A 144 -8.52 -7.31 7.78
CA ASP A 144 -8.27 -6.33 8.84
C ASP A 144 -7.10 -6.77 9.73
N ILE A 145 -5.89 -6.44 9.29
CA ILE A 145 -4.66 -6.87 9.97
C ILE A 145 -4.23 -5.85 11.03
N SER A 146 -3.99 -6.32 12.25
CA SER A 146 -3.28 -5.57 13.28
C SER A 146 -1.76 -5.63 13.04
N VAL A 147 -1.23 -4.68 12.28
CA VAL A 147 0.20 -4.59 11.91
C VAL A 147 1.13 -4.57 13.14
N LYS A 148 0.70 -3.92 14.24
CA LYS A 148 1.49 -3.88 15.49
C LYS A 148 1.79 -5.27 16.04
N GLN A 149 0.82 -6.19 15.94
CA GLN A 149 0.99 -7.57 16.40
C GLN A 149 1.92 -8.38 15.49
N LEU A 150 1.87 -8.13 14.18
CA LEU A 150 2.75 -8.80 13.20
C LEU A 150 4.21 -8.37 13.33
N VAL A 151 4.45 -7.07 13.47
CA VAL A 151 5.81 -6.51 13.57
C VAL A 151 6.52 -6.99 14.84
N GLY A 152 5.79 -7.12 15.97
CA GLY A 152 6.37 -7.56 17.25
C GLY A 152 6.77 -9.03 17.30
N LYS A 153 6.16 -9.90 16.47
CA LYS A 153 6.30 -11.37 16.56
C LYS A 153 7.23 -11.98 15.50
N SER A 154 7.73 -11.21 14.54
CA SER A 154 8.40 -11.78 13.36
C SER A 154 9.82 -11.27 13.16
N GLY A 155 10.77 -12.18 12.90
CA GLY A 155 12.12 -11.85 12.37
C GLY A 155 12.09 -11.20 10.98
N ARG A 156 10.91 -11.15 10.33
CA ARG A 156 10.64 -10.48 9.05
C ARG A 156 10.28 -9.00 9.23
N ARG A 157 10.53 -8.44 10.39
CA ARG A 157 10.20 -7.06 10.78
C ARG A 157 10.48 -6.04 9.67
N MET A 158 11.65 -6.15 9.02
CA MET A 158 12.06 -5.22 7.98
C MET A 158 11.18 -5.31 6.72
N ARG A 159 10.78 -6.52 6.32
CA ARG A 159 9.91 -6.74 5.15
C ARG A 159 8.49 -6.27 5.41
N LEU A 160 7.98 -6.48 6.63
CA LEU A 160 6.66 -5.98 7.03
C LEU A 160 6.61 -4.45 7.03
N HIS A 161 7.68 -3.78 7.49
CA HIS A 161 7.79 -2.33 7.39
C HIS A 161 7.85 -1.86 5.93
N ASP A 162 8.47 -2.64 5.04
CA ASP A 162 8.58 -2.31 3.63
C ASP A 162 7.21 -2.34 2.93
N VAL A 163 6.35 -3.26 3.30
CA VAL A 163 4.97 -3.33 2.79
C VAL A 163 4.12 -2.17 3.30
N ALA A 164 4.32 -1.74 4.54
CA ALA A 164 3.53 -0.68 5.17
C ALA A 164 2.01 -0.87 5.00
N PHE A 165 1.50 -2.01 5.45
CA PHE A 165 0.09 -2.42 5.33
C PHE A 165 -0.93 -1.33 5.69
N HIS A 166 -0.65 -0.58 6.76
CA HIS A 166 -1.56 0.49 7.18
C HIS A 166 -1.63 1.62 6.15
N GLU A 167 -0.50 1.99 5.56
CA GLU A 167 -0.45 3.02 4.51
C GLU A 167 -1.15 2.53 3.24
N LEU A 168 -0.92 1.26 2.85
CA LEU A 168 -1.60 0.63 1.72
C LEU A 168 -3.12 0.69 1.90
N ARG A 169 -3.62 0.20 3.05
CA ARG A 169 -5.05 0.23 3.36
C ARG A 169 -5.64 1.63 3.25
N GLY A 170 -5.07 2.61 3.95
CA GLY A 170 -5.61 3.98 3.95
C GLY A 170 -5.60 4.63 2.57
N ILE A 171 -4.59 4.36 1.74
CA ILE A 171 -4.52 4.88 0.37
C ILE A 171 -5.56 4.20 -0.52
N VAL A 172 -5.71 2.89 -0.40
CA VAL A 172 -6.66 2.11 -1.21
C VAL A 172 -8.10 2.50 -0.85
N GLU A 173 -8.44 2.58 0.46
CA GLU A 173 -9.74 3.07 0.93
C GLU A 173 -10.06 4.47 0.39
N TYR A 174 -9.08 5.38 0.44
CA TYR A 174 -9.23 6.73 -0.11
C TYR A 174 -9.47 6.70 -1.62
N GLN A 175 -8.71 5.90 -2.38
CA GLN A 175 -8.84 5.86 -3.83
C GLN A 175 -10.19 5.25 -4.27
N LEU A 176 -10.60 4.14 -3.66
CA LEU A 176 -11.89 3.54 -3.98
C LEU A 176 -13.04 4.49 -3.63
N GLY A 177 -13.05 5.05 -2.41
CA GLY A 177 -14.08 6.01 -1.98
C GLY A 177 -14.16 7.24 -2.86
N LYS A 178 -13.03 7.74 -3.36
CA LYS A 178 -12.96 8.86 -4.30
C LYS A 178 -13.71 8.60 -5.61
N TYR A 179 -13.77 7.36 -6.08
CA TYR A 179 -14.45 6.95 -7.31
C TYR A 179 -15.78 6.23 -7.08
N GLY A 180 -16.38 6.36 -5.87
CA GLY A 180 -17.66 5.76 -5.53
C GLY A 180 -17.63 4.25 -5.29
N LYS A 181 -16.44 3.66 -5.16
CA LYS A 181 -16.24 2.22 -4.91
C LYS A 181 -16.04 1.94 -3.42
N LYS A 182 -16.16 0.67 -3.01
CA LYS A 182 -16.15 0.28 -1.60
C LYS A 182 -14.98 -0.63 -1.25
N VAL A 183 -14.48 -0.50 -0.02
CA VAL A 183 -13.60 -1.49 0.60
C VAL A 183 -14.35 -2.18 1.72
N VAL A 184 -14.30 -3.50 1.76
CA VAL A 184 -14.87 -4.34 2.81
C VAL A 184 -13.72 -5.02 3.55
N LEU A 185 -13.70 -4.87 4.87
CA LEU A 185 -12.69 -5.49 5.72
C LEU A 185 -13.24 -6.76 6.33
N VAL A 186 -12.44 -7.83 6.31
CA VAL A 186 -12.81 -9.14 6.85
C VAL A 186 -11.84 -9.60 7.92
N ASP A 187 -12.32 -10.46 8.81
CA ASP A 187 -11.49 -11.09 9.83
C ASP A 187 -10.43 -12.01 9.18
N PRO A 188 -9.13 -11.82 9.47
CA PRO A 188 -8.06 -12.61 8.90
C PRO A 188 -7.98 -14.04 9.44
N ARG A 189 -8.76 -14.41 10.48
CA ARG A 189 -8.66 -15.71 11.13
C ARG A 189 -8.91 -16.85 10.16
N ASN A 190 -7.97 -17.79 10.14
CA ASN A 190 -8.00 -19.01 9.32
C ASN A 190 -8.01 -18.80 7.80
N SER A 191 -7.90 -17.59 7.27
CA SER A 191 -7.90 -17.35 5.82
C SER A 191 -6.85 -18.16 5.08
N SER A 192 -5.63 -18.25 5.61
CA SER A 192 -4.54 -19.05 5.03
C SER A 192 -4.57 -20.53 5.38
N LYS A 193 -5.36 -20.93 6.40
CA LYS A 193 -5.42 -22.31 6.91
C LYS A 193 -6.63 -23.08 6.41
N ALA A 194 -7.72 -22.41 6.06
CA ALA A 194 -8.93 -23.02 5.55
C ALA A 194 -8.84 -23.30 4.06
N CYS A 195 -9.35 -24.44 3.64
CA CYS A 195 -9.50 -24.77 2.23
C CYS A 195 -10.58 -23.91 1.57
N ALA A 196 -10.24 -23.14 0.56
CA ALA A 196 -11.22 -22.32 -0.16
C ALA A 196 -12.31 -23.17 -0.83
N LYS A 197 -12.07 -24.45 -1.15
CA LYS A 197 -13.05 -25.33 -1.80
C LYS A 197 -14.02 -25.99 -0.80
N CYS A 198 -13.51 -26.56 0.29
CA CYS A 198 -14.34 -27.39 1.19
C CYS A 198 -14.37 -26.93 2.65
N GLY A 199 -13.67 -25.85 3.00
CA GLY A 199 -13.63 -25.30 4.35
C GLY A 199 -12.78 -26.09 5.36
N TYR A 200 -12.14 -27.22 4.97
CA TYR A 200 -11.28 -27.97 5.86
C TYR A 200 -10.11 -27.12 6.34
N VAL A 201 -9.90 -27.08 7.65
CA VAL A 201 -8.82 -26.29 8.27
C VAL A 201 -7.64 -27.20 8.59
N LYS A 202 -6.45 -26.81 8.16
CA LYS A 202 -5.19 -27.48 8.51
C LYS A 202 -4.14 -26.49 8.99
N ASP A 203 -3.22 -26.97 9.80
CA ASP A 203 -2.07 -26.16 10.17
C ASP A 203 -1.07 -26.07 9.01
N LEU A 204 -0.56 -24.86 8.79
CA LEU A 204 0.44 -24.55 7.79
C LEU A 204 1.63 -23.87 8.45
N ALA A 205 2.83 -24.26 8.07
CA ALA A 205 4.02 -23.52 8.43
C ALA A 205 4.08 -22.18 7.67
N LEU A 206 4.74 -21.18 8.24
CA LEU A 206 4.92 -19.90 7.58
C LEU A 206 5.76 -19.98 6.29
N SER A 207 6.54 -21.06 6.14
CA SER A 207 7.36 -21.37 4.95
C SER A 207 6.55 -21.95 3.80
N ASP A 208 5.40 -22.55 4.09
CA ASP A 208 4.60 -23.24 3.09
C ASP A 208 4.02 -22.22 2.10
N ARG A 209 4.21 -22.46 0.82
CA ARG A 209 3.74 -21.59 -0.26
C ARG A 209 2.59 -22.18 -1.04
N VAL A 210 2.42 -23.48 -0.93
CA VAL A 210 1.34 -24.23 -1.58
C VAL A 210 0.39 -24.74 -0.51
N PHE A 211 -0.89 -24.51 -0.74
CA PHE A 211 -1.97 -25.09 0.04
C PHE A 211 -2.43 -26.37 -0.64
N GLU A 212 -2.36 -27.49 0.07
CA GLU A 212 -2.87 -28.79 -0.38
C GLU A 212 -3.89 -29.30 0.63
N CYS A 213 -5.12 -29.50 0.20
CA CYS A 213 -6.19 -29.96 1.06
C CYS A 213 -6.22 -31.50 1.14
N PRO A 214 -6.02 -32.12 2.33
CA PRO A 214 -6.07 -33.56 2.46
C PRO A 214 -7.49 -34.13 2.33
N LYS A 215 -8.54 -33.31 2.47
CA LYS A 215 -9.94 -33.75 2.41
C LYS A 215 -10.50 -33.78 0.98
N CYS A 216 -10.19 -32.77 0.14
CA CYS A 216 -10.80 -32.66 -1.17
C CYS A 216 -9.81 -32.58 -2.34
N GLY A 217 -8.50 -32.71 -2.07
CA GLY A 217 -7.44 -32.65 -3.08
C GLY A 217 -7.21 -31.27 -3.69
N TRP A 218 -7.83 -30.21 -3.17
CA TRP A 218 -7.60 -28.85 -3.64
C TRP A 218 -6.14 -28.43 -3.43
N THR A 219 -5.49 -28.00 -4.51
CA THR A 219 -4.10 -27.51 -4.48
C THR A 219 -4.04 -26.13 -5.13
N ALA A 220 -3.43 -25.17 -4.46
CA ALA A 220 -3.30 -23.79 -4.95
C ALA A 220 -2.12 -23.07 -4.27
N ASP A 221 -1.68 -21.94 -4.84
CA ASP A 221 -0.86 -20.98 -4.12
C ASP A 221 -1.57 -20.56 -2.81
N ARG A 222 -0.84 -20.48 -1.69
CA ARG A 222 -1.42 -20.22 -0.37
C ARG A 222 -2.07 -18.85 -0.30
N ASP A 223 -1.44 -17.83 -0.91
CA ASP A 223 -1.94 -16.46 -0.86
C ASP A 223 -3.19 -16.33 -1.75
N TYR A 224 -3.28 -17.08 -2.87
CA TYR A 224 -4.49 -17.20 -3.67
C TYR A 224 -5.63 -17.90 -2.91
N ASN A 225 -5.34 -19.00 -2.23
CA ASN A 225 -6.33 -19.67 -1.37
C ASN A 225 -6.84 -18.74 -0.26
N SER A 226 -5.97 -17.89 0.31
CA SER A 226 -6.35 -16.86 1.29
C SER A 226 -7.28 -15.81 0.67
N ALA A 227 -6.95 -15.28 -0.51
CA ALA A 227 -7.78 -14.29 -1.19
C ALA A 227 -9.19 -14.82 -1.49
N LEU A 228 -9.32 -16.09 -1.91
CA LEU A 228 -10.62 -16.76 -2.08
C LEU A 228 -11.39 -16.86 -0.75
N ASN A 229 -10.71 -17.14 0.35
CA ASN A 229 -11.35 -17.20 1.67
C ASN A 229 -11.78 -15.80 2.15
N HIS A 230 -11.01 -14.75 1.88
CA HIS A 230 -11.43 -13.37 2.17
C HIS A 230 -12.73 -13.02 1.44
N LEU A 231 -12.85 -13.41 0.18
CA LEU A 231 -14.07 -13.19 -0.60
C LEU A 231 -15.27 -13.86 0.06
N LYS A 232 -15.13 -15.13 0.50
CA LYS A 232 -16.17 -15.87 1.22
C LYS A 232 -16.51 -15.25 2.57
N HIS A 233 -15.52 -14.81 3.35
CA HIS A 233 -15.75 -14.14 4.62
C HIS A 233 -16.56 -12.84 4.46
N ALA A 234 -16.48 -12.20 3.31
CA ALA A 234 -17.27 -11.03 2.97
C ALA A 234 -18.66 -11.35 2.39
N GLY A 235 -19.01 -12.65 2.27
CA GLY A 235 -20.31 -13.09 1.78
C GLY A 235 -20.45 -13.23 0.27
N TRP A 236 -19.33 -13.21 -0.48
CA TRP A 236 -19.32 -13.45 -1.92
C TRP A 236 -18.83 -14.85 -2.24
N GLU A 237 -19.47 -15.48 -3.23
CA GLU A 237 -19.02 -16.73 -3.81
C GLU A 237 -18.19 -16.47 -5.07
N SER A 238 -17.12 -17.23 -5.23
CA SER A 238 -16.32 -17.26 -6.45
C SER A 238 -16.09 -18.72 -6.85
N PRO A 239 -16.06 -19.03 -8.14
CA PRO A 239 -15.63 -20.34 -8.61
C PRO A 239 -14.23 -20.65 -8.09
N VAL A 240 -14.10 -21.71 -7.29
CA VAL A 240 -12.81 -22.17 -6.79
C VAL A 240 -12.19 -23.09 -7.84
N VAL A 241 -11.44 -22.50 -8.74
CA VAL A 241 -10.77 -23.20 -9.85
C VAL A 241 -9.25 -23.06 -9.70
N PRO A 242 -8.47 -24.05 -10.11
CA PRO A 242 -7.03 -23.92 -10.21
C PRO A 242 -6.68 -22.83 -11.23
N VAL A 243 -5.82 -21.90 -10.83
CA VAL A 243 -5.31 -20.86 -11.73
C VAL A 243 -3.80 -20.80 -11.66
N GLU A 244 -3.17 -20.49 -12.77
CA GLU A 244 -1.79 -20.02 -12.81
C GLU A 244 -1.79 -18.54 -12.50
N LEU A 245 -1.04 -18.13 -11.47
CA LEU A 245 -0.96 -16.72 -11.08
C LEU A 245 -0.26 -15.89 -12.16
N ARG A 246 -0.88 -14.82 -12.57
CA ARG A 246 -0.34 -13.86 -13.55
C ARG A 246 -0.05 -12.50 -12.90
N PRO A 247 1.00 -11.78 -13.34
CA PRO A 247 1.25 -10.43 -12.87
C PRO A 247 0.08 -9.50 -13.17
N LEU A 248 -0.17 -8.55 -12.26
CA LEU A 248 -1.05 -7.41 -12.55
C LEU A 248 -0.46 -6.60 -13.71
N PRO A 249 -1.28 -6.08 -14.63
CA PRO A 249 -0.85 -5.31 -15.80
C PRO A 249 -0.15 -3.99 -15.44
#